data_a70b4a9bf2d65b07a334b9f36ba00759
#
_entry.id   a70b4a9bf2d65b07a334b9f36ba00759
#
_cell.length_a   1.000
_cell.length_b   1.000
_cell.length_c   1.000
_cell.angle_alpha   90.00
_cell.angle_beta   90.00
_cell.angle_gamma   90.00
#
_symmetry.space_group_name_H-M   'P 1'
#
loop_
_entity.id
_entity.type
_entity.pdbx_description
1 polymer ?
#
loop_
_entity_poly.entity_id
_entity_poly.type
_entity_poly.pdbx_seq_one_letter_code
_entity_poly.pdbx_strand_id
1 'polypeptide(L)'
;MLNRKGSAVLLSMLMASSVLAACSKSNDTSEPSPSSSGSGAPTSEPSASASASASPSESAQALKGTINISLPNASSSVWNAVAQGYMAKNPGVKVTVDNKPLEGYKEWLTAQFAAGTPDVDMVVNNEVAGLMNDRKFMDYYPYFDKQNPYTNKPWKDSFDLSAMGINLDGVGPEDYLYNLNFESVQIVWVYNKEIFQKVGIAQTPKTFDEMMNDFKKIKEAGYTPLALAGNSNSMWSGQAGWLVRIYADQYLRDYINIARSQEQDYTYLPEVDGTWKYDLNDPFNDANSKVTKNELRQLKAIKDKAGPYKIEGNPKWAAYADNLKRLFQYVPSGFFGVKDDQAYNLFLTGKAATMMSTPASYWQLPKDFADESKTGAKGGVKPFEYGFYNMPSMEGPEVMAPARTIQIPIGFYGFVNKNAEQNALNADFMMYLTSPEGYAVYVKAIQASSDASLSGAPALKDITLPPEMTKAFADFSPIGNTEGYQSPGNSLARGLMDYQPSVQDWVGSVQRFFDGKLTTEQYLKELQANVDKYFVPMLKQGKKELSDLDTPERRPPERK
;
A
#
# COMPACT_ATOMS: atom_id res chain seq x y z
N MET A 1 -44.68 26.80 28.04
CA MET A 1 -44.13 27.41 29.28
C MET A 1 -42.62 27.19 29.31
N LEU A 2 -41.96 28.30 29.38
CA LEU A 2 -40.56 28.61 29.76
C LEU A 2 -39.42 27.86 29.04
N ASN A 3 -38.72 28.46 28.11
CA ASN A 3 -37.72 29.58 28.21
C ASN A 3 -36.48 29.21 29.04
N ARG A 4 -35.27 29.16 28.46
CA ARG A 4 -34.27 30.23 28.28
C ARG A 4 -32.94 29.61 27.76
N LYS A 5 -32.35 30.08 26.65
CA LYS A 5 -31.24 31.04 26.53
C LYS A 5 -29.98 30.60 27.32
N GLY A 6 -28.81 30.47 26.78
CA GLY A 6 -28.04 31.14 25.77
C GLY A 6 -26.64 31.31 26.35
N SER A 7 -25.61 31.18 25.58
CA SER A 7 -24.50 32.16 25.52
C SER A 7 -23.33 31.62 24.71
N ALA A 8 -23.09 32.29 23.62
CA ALA A 8 -21.83 32.29 22.89
C ALA A 8 -20.81 33.13 23.66
N VAL A 9 -19.56 32.70 23.68
CA VAL A 9 -18.44 33.59 23.96
C VAL A 9 -17.41 33.41 22.86
N LEU A 10 -17.37 34.41 22.00
CA LEU A 10 -16.19 34.77 21.20
C LEU A 10 -15.09 35.26 22.15
N LEU A 11 -13.86 34.86 21.91
CA LEU A 11 -12.73 35.72 22.22
C LEU A 11 -11.66 35.61 21.14
N SER A 12 -11.50 36.75 20.49
CA SER A 12 -10.54 37.04 19.44
C SER A 12 -9.25 37.61 20.00
N MET A 13 -8.13 37.37 19.27
CA MET A 13 -6.92 38.20 19.09
C MET A 13 -6.07 38.59 20.29
N LEU A 14 -4.79 38.32 20.18
CA LEU A 14 -3.81 39.43 20.03
C LEU A 14 -2.44 38.91 19.53
N MET A 15 -1.99 39.54 18.45
CA MET A 15 -0.61 39.50 17.95
C MET A 15 0.33 40.25 18.93
N ALA A 16 1.56 39.81 19.02
CA ALA A 16 2.66 40.74 19.24
C ALA A 16 3.96 40.17 18.64
N SER A 17 4.39 40.87 17.64
CA SER A 17 5.70 40.84 17.00
C SER A 17 6.78 41.37 17.95
N SER A 18 7.97 40.77 17.92
CA SER A 18 9.19 41.54 18.17
C SER A 18 10.37 40.91 17.45
N VAL A 19 10.80 41.66 16.46
CA VAL A 19 12.10 41.61 15.76
C VAL A 19 13.14 42.17 16.71
N LEU A 20 14.32 41.58 16.79
CA LEU A 20 15.56 42.31 16.92
C LEU A 20 16.75 41.46 16.46
N ALA A 21 17.42 42.01 15.47
CA ALA A 21 18.69 41.61 14.92
C ALA A 21 19.85 42.11 15.81
N ALA A 22 20.96 41.38 15.82
CA ALA A 22 22.27 42.04 15.89
C ALA A 22 23.38 41.12 15.37
N CYS A 23 24.08 41.67 14.42
CA CYS A 23 25.33 41.31 13.79
C CYS A 23 26.53 41.26 14.74
N SER A 24 27.56 40.48 14.40
CA SER A 24 28.87 40.93 13.91
C SER A 24 29.85 39.77 13.88
N LYS A 25 30.47 39.50 12.75
CA LYS A 25 31.83 39.85 12.28
C LYS A 25 32.91 39.35 13.26
N SER A 26 34.00 38.75 12.86
CA SER A 26 34.75 38.63 11.59
C SER A 26 36.08 37.91 11.86
N ASN A 27 36.68 37.43 10.79
CA ASN A 27 38.13 37.35 10.47
C ASN A 27 38.95 36.26 11.18
N ASP A 28 39.87 35.61 10.59
CA ASP A 28 40.50 35.52 9.24
C ASP A 28 41.75 34.66 9.38
N THR A 29 42.18 34.08 8.27
CA THR A 29 43.55 33.70 7.90
C THR A 29 44.22 32.52 8.66
N SER A 30 44.85 31.52 8.10
CA SER A 30 45.61 31.37 6.87
C SER A 30 46.16 29.95 6.78
N GLU A 31 46.20 29.41 5.59
CA GLU A 31 47.13 28.32 5.18
C GLU A 31 48.61 28.79 5.28
N PRO A 32 49.60 27.91 5.19
CA PRO A 32 49.84 27.04 4.04
C PRO A 32 50.53 25.69 4.28
N SER A 33 50.46 24.83 3.26
CA SER A 33 51.39 23.71 3.02
C SER A 33 52.81 24.17 2.67
N PRO A 34 53.85 23.30 2.76
CA PRO A 34 54.19 22.53 1.57
C PRO A 34 54.86 21.12 1.75
N SER A 35 54.69 20.33 0.74
CA SER A 35 55.48 19.31 0.03
C SER A 35 56.91 18.93 0.47
N SER A 36 57.22 17.60 0.36
CA SER A 36 58.25 17.06 -0.52
C SER A 36 58.39 15.53 -0.34
N SER A 37 58.13 14.73 -1.35
CA SER A 37 59.02 14.01 -2.28
C SER A 37 60.06 13.05 -1.66
N GLY A 38 60.01 11.77 -2.09
CA GLY A 38 61.10 10.83 -1.94
C GLY A 38 60.79 9.42 -2.42
N SER A 39 61.19 9.12 -3.63
CA SER A 39 61.12 7.87 -4.36
C SER A 39 62.03 6.77 -3.81
N GLY A 40 61.71 5.49 -4.10
CA GLY A 40 62.66 4.36 -4.03
C GLY A 40 62.02 2.97 -3.99
N ALA A 41 61.84 2.33 -5.12
CA ALA A 41 61.81 0.87 -5.24
C ALA A 41 63.23 0.41 -5.62
N PRO A 42 63.63 -0.90 -5.67
CA PRO A 42 62.85 -2.11 -5.93
C PRO A 42 63.30 -3.44 -5.25
N THR A 43 62.58 -4.52 -5.53
CA THR A 43 62.92 -5.95 -5.72
C THR A 43 63.20 -6.86 -4.53
N SER A 44 62.43 -7.93 -4.36
CA SER A 44 62.62 -9.35 -4.74
C SER A 44 61.88 -10.31 -3.80
N GLU A 45 61.13 -11.23 -4.36
CA GLU A 45 60.60 -12.50 -3.79
C GLU A 45 61.76 -13.48 -3.43
N PRO A 46 61.53 -14.69 -2.79
CA PRO A 46 60.29 -15.47 -2.65
C PRO A 46 60.07 -16.25 -1.33
N SER A 47 58.83 -16.70 -1.18
CA SER A 47 58.37 -18.00 -0.62
C SER A 47 58.73 -18.42 0.81
N ALA A 48 57.65 -18.54 1.64
CA ALA A 48 57.47 -19.71 2.50
C ALA A 48 56.01 -19.79 2.98
N SER A 49 55.40 -20.92 2.70
CA SER A 49 54.12 -21.40 3.17
C SER A 49 54.04 -21.36 4.72
N ALA A 50 53.06 -20.68 5.26
CA ALA A 50 52.65 -20.85 6.66
C ALA A 50 51.13 -20.91 6.75
N SER A 51 50.63 -22.02 7.27
CA SER A 51 49.22 -22.25 7.65
C SER A 51 48.63 -21.05 8.32
N ALA A 52 47.61 -20.47 7.72
CA ALA A 52 46.76 -19.48 8.40
C ALA A 52 45.89 -20.19 9.41
N SER A 53 46.26 -20.09 10.66
CA SER A 53 45.38 -20.29 11.81
C SER A 53 44.20 -19.34 11.66
N ALA A 54 43.00 -19.88 11.71
CA ALA A 54 41.76 -19.09 11.73
C ALA A 54 41.83 -18.09 12.88
N SER A 55 41.81 -16.80 12.55
CA SER A 55 41.59 -15.74 13.54
C SER A 55 40.24 -15.94 14.24
N PRO A 56 40.17 -15.71 15.55
CA PRO A 56 38.90 -15.76 16.25
C PRO A 56 37.97 -14.71 15.63
N SER A 57 36.75 -15.13 15.31
CA SER A 57 35.61 -14.25 14.99
C SER A 57 35.61 -13.07 15.96
N GLU A 58 35.65 -11.83 15.46
CA GLU A 58 35.36 -10.66 16.24
C GLU A 58 34.07 -10.95 17.03
N SER A 59 34.15 -10.91 18.34
CA SER A 59 32.99 -11.06 19.20
C SER A 59 32.00 -9.96 18.84
N ALA A 60 30.88 -10.34 18.23
CA ALA A 60 29.81 -9.41 17.90
C ALA A 60 29.50 -8.59 19.16
N GLN A 61 29.71 -7.27 19.09
CA GLN A 61 29.44 -6.37 20.20
C GLN A 61 27.98 -6.50 20.54
N ALA A 62 27.67 -6.84 21.81
CA ALA A 62 26.29 -7.04 22.25
C ALA A 62 25.46 -5.79 21.97
N LEU A 63 24.36 -5.94 21.24
CA LEU A 63 23.46 -4.85 20.90
C LEU A 63 22.90 -4.19 22.15
N LYS A 64 22.83 -2.87 22.14
CA LYS A 64 22.29 -2.04 23.22
C LYS A 64 21.46 -0.89 22.62
N GLY A 65 20.46 -0.45 23.33
CA GLY A 65 19.66 0.71 22.92
C GLY A 65 18.17 0.52 23.19
N THR A 66 17.38 1.43 22.63
CA THR A 66 15.92 1.38 22.75
C THR A 66 15.31 1.47 21.36
N ILE A 67 14.24 0.69 21.11
CA ILE A 67 13.41 0.76 19.93
C ILE A 67 11.98 1.09 20.38
N ASN A 68 11.42 2.18 19.89
CA ASN A 68 10.06 2.62 20.18
C ASN A 68 9.17 2.35 18.95
N ILE A 69 8.18 1.47 19.10
CA ILE A 69 7.26 1.05 18.04
C ILE A 69 5.93 1.77 18.21
N SER A 70 5.42 2.39 17.14
CA SER A 70 4.09 3.00 17.13
C SER A 70 3.41 2.77 15.78
N LEU A 71 2.43 1.89 15.75
CA LEU A 71 1.75 1.45 14.54
C LEU A 71 0.24 1.79 14.60
N PRO A 72 -0.41 2.07 13.46
CA PRO A 72 -1.83 2.37 13.44
C PRO A 72 -2.68 1.11 13.57
N ASN A 73 -3.66 1.12 14.46
CA ASN A 73 -4.59 0.01 14.70
C ASN A 73 -3.95 -1.39 14.87
N ALA A 74 -2.67 -1.44 15.20
CA ALA A 74 -1.99 -2.73 15.36
C ALA A 74 -2.26 -3.31 16.76
N SER A 75 -2.40 -4.64 16.82
CA SER A 75 -2.56 -5.33 18.09
C SER A 75 -1.34 -5.18 18.97
N SER A 76 -1.49 -4.51 20.11
CA SER A 76 -0.39 -4.32 21.07
C SER A 76 0.06 -5.65 21.67
N SER A 77 -0.83 -6.64 21.82
CA SER A 77 -0.46 -7.96 22.33
C SER A 77 0.49 -8.70 21.39
N VAL A 78 0.25 -8.60 20.09
CA VAL A 78 1.09 -9.21 19.06
C VAL A 78 2.48 -8.56 19.02
N TRP A 79 2.52 -7.23 18.96
CA TRP A 79 3.80 -6.53 18.88
C TRP A 79 4.61 -6.59 20.18
N ASN A 80 3.95 -6.65 21.34
CA ASN A 80 4.62 -6.93 22.61
C ASN A 80 5.23 -8.34 22.64
N ALA A 81 4.57 -9.35 22.06
CA ALA A 81 5.15 -10.70 21.98
C ALA A 81 6.41 -10.71 21.09
N VAL A 82 6.37 -10.04 19.93
CA VAL A 82 7.55 -9.87 19.07
C VAL A 82 8.68 -9.14 19.79
N ALA A 83 8.36 -8.03 20.47
CA ALA A 83 9.32 -7.26 21.25
C ALA A 83 9.99 -8.10 22.36
N GLN A 84 9.21 -8.90 23.08
CA GLN A 84 9.72 -9.81 24.11
C GLN A 84 10.63 -10.89 23.52
N GLY A 85 10.24 -11.49 22.38
CA GLY A 85 11.07 -12.47 21.68
C GLY A 85 12.41 -11.89 21.26
N TYR A 86 12.42 -10.66 20.73
CA TYR A 86 13.65 -9.96 20.36
C TYR A 86 14.53 -9.61 21.57
N MET A 87 13.94 -9.05 22.63
CA MET A 87 14.66 -8.70 23.85
C MET A 87 15.25 -9.94 24.56
N ALA A 88 14.61 -11.10 24.46
CA ALA A 88 15.16 -12.35 25.01
C ALA A 88 16.47 -12.77 24.30
N LYS A 89 16.60 -12.46 23.01
CA LYS A 89 17.84 -12.66 22.24
C LYS A 89 18.87 -11.55 22.46
N ASN A 90 18.40 -10.34 22.71
CA ASN A 90 19.21 -9.14 22.82
C ASN A 90 18.95 -8.43 24.18
N PRO A 91 19.46 -8.98 25.30
CA PRO A 91 19.12 -8.48 26.65
C PRO A 91 19.60 -7.05 26.93
N GLY A 92 20.50 -6.50 26.11
CA GLY A 92 20.92 -5.10 26.18
C GLY A 92 19.97 -4.11 25.49
N VAL A 93 18.94 -4.61 24.79
CA VAL A 93 17.99 -3.77 24.04
C VAL A 93 16.66 -3.70 24.78
N LYS A 94 16.07 -2.51 24.81
CA LYS A 94 14.70 -2.28 25.28
C LYS A 94 13.80 -1.99 24.07
N VAL A 95 12.68 -2.71 23.92
CA VAL A 95 11.65 -2.42 22.91
C VAL A 95 10.37 -2.01 23.62
N THR A 96 9.77 -0.90 23.21
CA THR A 96 8.48 -0.41 23.71
C THR A 96 7.46 -0.37 22.57
N VAL A 97 6.21 -0.67 22.88
CA VAL A 97 5.09 -0.66 21.93
C VAL A 97 4.02 0.30 22.45
N ASP A 98 3.75 1.35 21.68
CA ASP A 98 2.72 2.35 21.97
C ASP A 98 1.91 2.63 20.69
N ASN A 99 1.06 1.68 20.31
CA ASN A 99 0.26 1.75 19.08
C ASN A 99 -0.80 2.85 19.17
N LYS A 100 -1.13 3.42 18.02
CA LYS A 100 -2.05 4.56 17.87
C LYS A 100 -3.33 4.14 17.14
N PRO A 101 -4.45 4.86 17.33
CA PRO A 101 -5.60 4.75 16.45
C PRO A 101 -5.23 5.09 15.00
N LEU A 102 -5.90 4.48 14.03
CA LEU A 102 -5.71 4.83 12.62
C LEU A 102 -6.16 6.28 12.34
N GLU A 103 -7.27 6.68 12.94
CA GLU A 103 -7.77 8.05 12.85
C GLU A 103 -6.78 9.04 13.47
N GLY A 104 -6.30 9.99 12.67
CA GLY A 104 -5.30 10.97 13.09
C GLY A 104 -3.86 10.48 13.13
N TYR A 105 -3.57 9.25 12.72
CA TYR A 105 -2.21 8.71 12.74
C TYR A 105 -1.25 9.47 11.81
N LYS A 106 -1.70 9.80 10.62
CA LYS A 106 -0.92 10.59 9.65
C LYS A 106 -0.56 11.97 10.18
N GLU A 107 -1.54 12.65 10.77
CA GLU A 107 -1.37 13.97 11.38
C GLU A 107 -0.42 13.89 12.57
N TRP A 108 -0.58 12.88 13.41
CA TRP A 108 0.32 12.62 14.53
C TRP A 108 1.76 12.41 14.03
N LEU A 109 1.97 11.53 13.06
CA LEU A 109 3.31 11.23 12.53
C LEU A 109 3.94 12.48 11.91
N THR A 110 3.18 13.24 11.12
CA THR A 110 3.64 14.50 10.52
C THR A 110 4.05 15.52 11.59
N ALA A 111 3.28 15.63 12.67
CA ALA A 111 3.58 16.53 13.79
C ALA A 111 4.85 16.11 14.55
N GLN A 112 5.13 14.81 14.69
CA GLN A 112 6.37 14.32 15.30
C GLN A 112 7.60 14.85 14.53
N PHE A 113 7.58 14.79 13.20
CA PHE A 113 8.67 15.31 12.37
C PHE A 113 8.76 16.85 12.35
N ALA A 114 7.63 17.54 12.47
CA ALA A 114 7.62 19.01 12.57
C ALA A 114 8.25 19.51 13.88
N ALA A 115 8.19 18.72 14.95
CA ALA A 115 8.82 19.03 16.24
C ALA A 115 10.33 18.72 16.28
N GLY A 116 10.86 18.03 15.27
CA GLY A 116 12.27 17.63 15.19
C GLY A 116 12.43 16.17 14.77
N THR A 117 13.51 15.50 15.21
CA THR A 117 13.64 14.06 15.00
C THR A 117 12.74 13.34 16.01
N PRO A 118 11.78 12.52 15.56
CA PRO A 118 10.87 11.80 16.47
C PRO A 118 11.60 10.83 17.41
N ASP A 119 11.06 10.67 18.62
CA ASP A 119 11.53 9.63 19.53
C ASP A 119 11.09 8.22 19.08
N VAL A 120 9.97 8.12 18.34
CA VAL A 120 9.53 6.87 17.74
C VAL A 120 10.56 6.36 16.73
N ASP A 121 10.71 5.05 16.65
CA ASP A 121 11.59 4.39 15.67
C ASP A 121 10.77 3.73 14.56
N MET A 122 9.94 2.77 14.88
CA MET A 122 9.18 2.00 13.89
C MET A 122 7.76 2.53 13.73
N VAL A 123 7.37 2.79 12.48
CA VAL A 123 6.09 3.37 12.09
C VAL A 123 5.56 2.73 10.80
N VAL A 124 4.28 2.96 10.47
CA VAL A 124 3.74 2.76 9.11
C VAL A 124 3.78 4.10 8.38
N ASN A 125 4.40 4.14 7.20
CA ASN A 125 4.73 5.41 6.54
C ASN A 125 4.15 5.62 5.14
N ASN A 126 3.30 4.73 4.65
CA ASN A 126 2.76 4.77 3.27
C ASN A 126 1.91 6.02 2.93
N GLU A 127 1.44 6.76 3.93
CA GLU A 127 0.59 7.95 3.70
C GLU A 127 1.31 9.29 3.83
N VAL A 128 2.62 9.27 4.06
CA VAL A 128 3.43 10.49 4.32
C VAL A 128 4.49 10.72 3.24
N ALA A 129 4.06 10.72 1.97
CA ALA A 129 4.94 10.83 0.80
C ALA A 129 5.96 11.98 0.88
N GLY A 130 5.56 13.14 1.43
CA GLY A 130 6.48 14.27 1.62
C GLY A 130 7.67 13.92 2.52
N LEU A 131 7.43 13.20 3.62
CA LEU A 131 8.49 12.76 4.53
C LEU A 131 9.37 11.68 3.88
N MET A 132 8.81 10.84 3.03
CA MET A 132 9.57 9.84 2.27
C MET A 132 10.49 10.54 1.26
N ASN A 133 9.97 11.49 0.50
CA ASN A 133 10.74 12.29 -0.46
C ASN A 133 11.86 13.10 0.21
N ASP A 134 11.66 13.53 1.44
CA ASP A 134 12.67 14.24 2.25
C ASP A 134 13.65 13.28 2.95
N ARG A 135 13.61 11.97 2.65
CA ARG A 135 14.48 10.92 3.22
C ARG A 135 14.47 10.89 4.75
N LYS A 136 13.30 11.12 5.35
CA LYS A 136 13.12 11.12 6.81
C LYS A 136 13.09 9.72 7.41
N PHE A 137 13.02 8.69 6.57
CA PHE A 137 13.03 7.29 6.99
C PHE A 137 14.36 6.63 6.62
N MET A 138 14.69 5.56 7.34
CA MET A 138 15.88 4.75 7.12
C MET A 138 15.81 4.07 5.74
N ASP A 139 16.90 4.09 5.01
CA ASP A 139 17.07 3.29 3.80
C ASP A 139 17.43 1.84 4.17
N TYR A 140 16.68 0.88 3.65
CA TYR A 140 16.90 -0.54 3.90
C TYR A 140 17.93 -1.16 2.95
N TYR A 141 18.16 -0.61 1.76
CA TYR A 141 19.07 -1.21 0.77
C TYR A 141 20.48 -1.51 1.32
N PRO A 142 21.15 -0.63 2.10
CA PRO A 142 22.48 -0.91 2.64
C PRO A 142 22.55 -2.10 3.60
N TYR A 143 21.40 -2.60 4.04
CA TYR A 143 21.32 -3.73 4.98
C TYR A 143 21.01 -5.06 4.30
N PHE A 144 20.48 -5.09 3.08
CA PHE A 144 20.04 -6.31 2.41
C PHE A 144 21.15 -7.31 2.14
N ASP A 145 22.36 -6.84 1.81
CA ASP A 145 23.52 -7.71 1.61
C ASP A 145 24.22 -8.10 2.92
N LYS A 146 23.86 -7.49 4.05
CA LYS A 146 24.41 -7.87 5.35
C LYS A 146 23.89 -9.23 5.78
N GLN A 147 24.75 -9.97 6.45
CA GLN A 147 24.36 -11.24 7.05
C GLN A 147 23.33 -11.02 8.15
N ASN A 148 22.17 -11.69 8.02
CA ASN A 148 21.17 -11.74 9.07
C ASN A 148 21.64 -12.70 10.19
N PRO A 149 21.86 -12.21 11.43
CA PRO A 149 22.42 -13.03 12.51
C PRO A 149 21.47 -14.16 12.97
N TYR A 150 20.18 -14.09 12.59
CA TYR A 150 19.18 -15.11 12.97
C TYR A 150 19.02 -16.22 11.92
N THR A 151 19.55 -16.04 10.70
CA THR A 151 19.48 -17.04 9.61
C THR A 151 20.83 -17.46 9.07
N ASN A 152 21.90 -16.69 9.35
CA ASN A 152 23.23 -16.84 8.79
C ASN A 152 23.28 -16.77 7.25
N LYS A 153 22.31 -16.07 6.64
CA LYS A 153 22.21 -15.79 5.20
C LYS A 153 22.18 -14.27 4.98
N PRO A 154 22.50 -13.75 3.78
CA PRO A 154 22.20 -12.36 3.45
C PRO A 154 20.73 -12.04 3.73
N TRP A 155 20.44 -10.87 4.31
CA TRP A 155 19.07 -10.56 4.71
C TRP A 155 18.06 -10.57 3.55
N LYS A 156 18.47 -10.12 2.36
CA LYS A 156 17.65 -10.19 1.14
C LYS A 156 17.13 -11.59 0.82
N ASP A 157 17.85 -12.63 1.21
CA ASP A 157 17.44 -14.01 0.96
C ASP A 157 16.23 -14.44 1.79
N SER A 158 15.88 -13.67 2.82
CA SER A 158 14.67 -13.89 3.62
C SER A 158 13.38 -13.51 2.87
N PHE A 159 13.47 -12.76 1.78
CA PHE A 159 12.29 -12.20 1.10
C PHE A 159 12.02 -12.85 -0.25
N ASP A 160 10.74 -12.97 -0.61
CA ASP A 160 10.33 -13.06 -2.00
C ASP A 160 10.24 -11.63 -2.58
N LEU A 161 11.38 -11.15 -3.10
CA LEU A 161 11.49 -9.79 -3.61
C LEU A 161 10.57 -9.53 -4.79
N SER A 162 10.31 -10.55 -5.60
CA SER A 162 9.36 -10.45 -6.72
C SER A 162 7.93 -10.22 -6.21
N ALA A 163 7.52 -10.97 -5.18
CA ALA A 163 6.22 -10.76 -4.54
C ALA A 163 6.12 -9.40 -3.84
N MET A 164 7.23 -8.86 -3.35
CA MET A 164 7.31 -7.52 -2.78
C MET A 164 7.39 -6.41 -3.85
N GLY A 165 7.55 -6.76 -5.12
CA GLY A 165 7.74 -5.79 -6.20
C GLY A 165 9.07 -5.06 -6.15
N ILE A 166 10.06 -5.59 -5.44
CA ILE A 166 11.41 -5.01 -5.33
C ILE A 166 12.32 -5.65 -6.37
N ASN A 167 12.99 -4.82 -7.14
CA ASN A 167 14.07 -5.23 -8.02
C ASN A 167 15.40 -4.71 -7.44
N LEU A 168 16.24 -5.63 -6.97
CA LEU A 168 17.53 -5.25 -6.36
C LEU A 168 18.63 -5.00 -7.39
N ASP A 169 18.53 -5.57 -8.59
CA ASP A 169 19.58 -5.48 -9.61
C ASP A 169 19.45 -4.19 -10.43
N GLY A 170 18.27 -3.63 -10.48
CA GLY A 170 17.97 -2.36 -11.11
C GLY A 170 17.27 -1.50 -10.11
N VAL A 171 18.03 -0.64 -9.51
CA VAL A 171 17.47 0.42 -8.73
C VAL A 171 16.50 1.14 -9.63
N GLY A 172 15.21 1.01 -9.37
CA GLY A 172 14.21 1.85 -10.00
C GLY A 172 14.58 3.32 -9.79
N PRO A 173 13.81 4.29 -10.26
CA PRO A 173 14.14 5.70 -10.08
C PRO A 173 14.36 6.10 -8.61
N GLU A 174 14.09 5.21 -7.68
CA GLU A 174 14.28 5.41 -6.25
C GLU A 174 15.42 4.54 -5.73
N ASP A 175 16.61 5.14 -5.62
CA ASP A 175 17.76 4.58 -4.92
C ASP A 175 17.53 4.49 -3.40
N TYR A 176 16.28 4.22 -2.97
CA TYR A 176 15.87 4.42 -1.61
C TYR A 176 14.66 3.55 -1.24
N LEU A 177 14.86 2.60 -0.34
CA LEU A 177 13.80 1.74 0.18
C LEU A 177 13.46 2.12 1.61
N TYR A 178 12.40 2.85 1.81
CA TYR A 178 12.01 3.47 3.08
C TYR A 178 10.97 2.69 3.91
N ASN A 179 10.47 1.58 3.37
CA ASN A 179 9.62 0.65 4.14
C ASN A 179 9.78 -0.79 3.65
N LEU A 180 9.41 -1.72 4.50
CA LEU A 180 9.34 -3.13 4.18
C LEU A 180 7.90 -3.62 4.24
N ASN A 181 7.58 -4.44 3.26
CA ASN A 181 6.33 -5.16 3.16
C ASN A 181 6.65 -6.66 3.21
N PHE A 182 6.03 -7.40 4.09
CA PHE A 182 6.28 -8.83 4.19
C PHE A 182 5.01 -9.70 4.21
N GLU A 183 3.85 -9.10 3.92
CA GLU A 183 2.60 -9.81 3.63
C GLU A 183 2.07 -9.35 2.27
N SER A 184 1.36 -10.23 1.56
CA SER A 184 0.70 -9.92 0.29
C SER A 184 -0.80 -10.05 0.45
N VAL A 185 -1.52 -8.96 0.24
CA VAL A 185 -2.98 -8.92 0.27
C VAL A 185 -3.54 -9.13 -1.13
N GLN A 186 -4.58 -9.96 -1.21
CA GLN A 186 -5.42 -10.12 -2.40
C GLN A 186 -6.85 -9.74 -2.05
N ILE A 187 -7.50 -8.88 -2.86
CA ILE A 187 -8.91 -8.57 -2.68
C ILE A 187 -9.76 -9.68 -3.29
N VAL A 188 -10.72 -10.18 -2.53
CA VAL A 188 -11.62 -11.27 -2.90
C VAL A 188 -13.06 -10.95 -2.53
N TRP A 189 -13.99 -11.66 -3.16
CA TRP A 189 -15.38 -11.69 -2.73
C TRP A 189 -15.58 -12.72 -1.63
N VAL A 190 -16.30 -12.32 -0.58
CA VAL A 190 -16.77 -13.21 0.48
C VAL A 190 -18.28 -13.33 0.35
N TYR A 191 -18.83 -14.52 0.48
CA TYR A 191 -20.27 -14.74 0.34
C TYR A 191 -20.83 -15.66 1.42
N ASN A 192 -22.09 -15.41 1.78
CA ASN A 192 -22.87 -16.22 2.69
C ASN A 192 -23.47 -17.41 1.91
N LYS A 193 -23.00 -18.63 2.19
CA LYS A 193 -23.46 -19.84 1.52
C LYS A 193 -24.92 -20.15 1.78
N GLU A 194 -25.43 -19.85 2.99
CA GLU A 194 -26.83 -20.12 3.33
C GLU A 194 -27.79 -19.23 2.51
N ILE A 195 -27.42 -17.95 2.29
CA ILE A 195 -28.22 -17.06 1.43
C ILE A 195 -28.17 -17.55 -0.02
N PHE A 196 -26.99 -17.86 -0.56
CA PHE A 196 -26.84 -18.38 -1.93
C PHE A 196 -27.69 -19.63 -2.15
N GLN A 197 -27.60 -20.60 -1.24
CA GLN A 197 -28.40 -21.82 -1.30
C GLN A 197 -29.91 -21.52 -1.23
N LYS A 198 -30.33 -20.64 -0.34
CA LYS A 198 -31.74 -20.28 -0.14
C LYS A 198 -32.37 -19.63 -1.37
N VAL A 199 -31.60 -18.88 -2.16
CA VAL A 199 -32.08 -18.22 -3.38
C VAL A 199 -31.79 -19.03 -4.65
N GLY A 200 -31.32 -20.28 -4.50
CA GLY A 200 -31.08 -21.20 -5.60
C GLY A 200 -29.81 -20.91 -6.41
N ILE A 201 -28.80 -20.29 -5.83
CA ILE A 201 -27.48 -20.09 -6.43
C ILE A 201 -26.60 -21.29 -6.03
N ALA A 202 -26.32 -22.18 -6.98
CA ALA A 202 -25.59 -23.43 -6.74
C ALA A 202 -24.06 -23.24 -6.84
N GLN A 203 -23.57 -22.25 -7.56
CA GLN A 203 -22.15 -22.00 -7.81
C GLN A 203 -21.86 -20.50 -7.72
N THR A 204 -20.62 -20.16 -7.38
CA THR A 204 -20.15 -18.78 -7.42
C THR A 204 -20.04 -18.28 -8.86
N PRO A 205 -20.38 -17.00 -9.13
CA PRO A 205 -20.33 -16.46 -10.48
C PRO A 205 -18.89 -16.39 -11.01
N LYS A 206 -18.71 -16.69 -12.28
CA LYS A 206 -17.44 -16.56 -13.00
C LYS A 206 -17.39 -15.31 -13.87
N THR A 207 -18.56 -14.89 -14.35
CA THR A 207 -18.69 -13.68 -15.16
C THR A 207 -19.45 -12.60 -14.40
N PHE A 208 -19.26 -11.36 -14.83
CA PHE A 208 -19.95 -10.22 -14.24
C PHE A 208 -21.47 -10.31 -14.44
N ASP A 209 -21.92 -10.79 -15.59
CA ASP A 209 -23.35 -10.94 -15.86
C ASP A 209 -23.98 -12.04 -15.01
N GLU A 210 -23.29 -13.16 -14.76
CA GLU A 210 -23.73 -14.15 -13.79
C GLU A 210 -23.89 -13.51 -12.40
N MET A 211 -22.90 -12.73 -11.96
CA MET A 211 -22.96 -12.02 -10.67
C MET A 211 -24.14 -11.04 -10.61
N MET A 212 -24.40 -10.29 -11.68
CA MET A 212 -25.56 -9.37 -11.71
C MET A 212 -26.89 -10.13 -11.65
N ASN A 213 -27.00 -11.28 -12.30
CA ASN A 213 -28.18 -12.15 -12.23
C ASN A 213 -28.37 -12.72 -10.82
N ASP A 214 -27.30 -13.12 -10.16
CA ASP A 214 -27.34 -13.62 -8.79
C ASP A 214 -27.70 -12.49 -7.81
N PHE A 215 -27.14 -11.30 -7.97
CA PHE A 215 -27.49 -10.13 -7.15
C PHE A 215 -28.97 -9.75 -7.30
N LYS A 216 -29.53 -9.91 -8.50
CA LYS A 216 -30.97 -9.70 -8.73
C LYS A 216 -31.80 -10.69 -7.92
N LYS A 217 -31.51 -11.99 -7.96
CA LYS A 217 -32.20 -13.03 -7.16
C LYS A 217 -32.12 -12.74 -5.66
N ILE A 218 -30.92 -12.36 -5.19
CA ILE A 218 -30.67 -12.04 -3.79
C ILE A 218 -31.52 -10.84 -3.35
N LYS A 219 -31.59 -9.78 -4.18
CA LYS A 219 -32.38 -8.57 -3.92
C LYS A 219 -33.87 -8.88 -3.92
N GLU A 220 -34.36 -9.67 -4.86
CA GLU A 220 -35.75 -10.11 -4.96
C GLU A 220 -36.17 -10.96 -3.74
N ALA A 221 -35.24 -11.69 -3.13
CA ALA A 221 -35.46 -12.44 -1.89
C ALA A 221 -35.37 -11.58 -0.62
N GLY A 222 -35.15 -10.27 -0.75
CA GLY A 222 -35.16 -9.30 0.36
C GLY A 222 -33.83 -9.14 1.08
N TYR A 223 -32.73 -9.69 0.56
CA TYR A 223 -31.39 -9.47 1.09
C TYR A 223 -30.68 -8.32 0.37
N THR A 224 -29.71 -7.69 1.05
CA THR A 224 -28.77 -6.79 0.41
C THR A 224 -27.74 -7.65 -0.38
N PRO A 225 -27.62 -7.51 -1.71
CA PRO A 225 -26.68 -8.32 -2.45
C PRO A 225 -25.23 -8.06 -2.05
N LEU A 226 -24.83 -6.79 -1.96
CA LEU A 226 -23.47 -6.36 -1.67
C LEU A 226 -23.43 -5.44 -0.44
N ALA A 227 -22.78 -5.88 0.62
CA ALA A 227 -22.43 -5.06 1.77
C ALA A 227 -21.27 -4.14 1.39
N LEU A 228 -21.53 -2.87 1.17
CA LEU A 228 -20.53 -1.91 0.73
C LEU A 228 -20.78 -0.55 1.37
N ALA A 229 -19.72 0.09 1.86
CA ALA A 229 -19.74 1.46 2.33
C ALA A 229 -19.53 2.45 1.19
N GLY A 230 -20.21 3.60 1.25
CA GLY A 230 -20.14 4.64 0.22
C GLY A 230 -19.67 6.01 0.74
N ASN A 231 -19.19 6.09 1.97
CA ASN A 231 -18.58 7.30 2.49
C ASN A 231 -17.32 7.69 1.67
N SER A 232 -16.88 8.93 1.78
CA SER A 232 -15.78 9.46 0.96
C SER A 232 -14.49 8.63 1.09
N ASN A 233 -14.19 8.12 2.28
CA ASN A 233 -12.99 7.29 2.50
C ASN A 233 -13.13 5.93 1.80
N SER A 234 -14.29 5.26 1.92
CA SER A 234 -14.53 3.98 1.26
C SER A 234 -14.53 4.11 -0.27
N MET A 235 -15.08 5.21 -0.81
CA MET A 235 -15.01 5.52 -2.24
C MET A 235 -13.58 5.76 -2.72
N TRP A 236 -12.75 6.38 -1.92
CA TRP A 236 -11.38 6.70 -2.26
C TRP A 236 -10.44 5.51 -2.09
N SER A 237 -10.29 4.99 -0.88
CA SER A 237 -9.27 4.00 -0.52
C SER A 237 -9.84 2.65 -0.06
N GLY A 238 -11.12 2.59 0.31
CA GLY A 238 -11.78 1.39 0.80
C GLY A 238 -12.40 0.54 -0.31
N GLN A 239 -13.34 -0.30 0.08
CA GLN A 239 -13.91 -1.36 -0.75
C GLN A 239 -14.59 -0.83 -2.03
N ALA A 240 -15.29 0.30 -1.97
CA ALA A 240 -15.89 0.91 -3.16
C ALA A 240 -14.82 1.40 -4.14
N GLY A 241 -13.76 2.01 -3.64
CA GLY A 241 -12.61 2.42 -4.44
C GLY A 241 -11.83 1.24 -5.02
N TRP A 242 -11.80 0.09 -4.34
CA TRP A 242 -11.21 -1.14 -4.90
C TRP A 242 -11.98 -1.62 -6.13
N LEU A 243 -13.31 -1.70 -6.04
CA LEU A 243 -14.15 -2.11 -7.18
C LEU A 243 -13.98 -1.19 -8.39
N VAL A 244 -13.93 0.12 -8.15
CA VAL A 244 -13.69 1.12 -9.20
C VAL A 244 -12.39 0.83 -9.94
N ARG A 245 -11.29 0.57 -9.22
CA ARG A 245 -9.98 0.32 -9.81
C ARG A 245 -9.87 -1.05 -10.47
N ILE A 246 -10.35 -2.09 -9.79
CA ILE A 246 -10.29 -3.47 -10.28
C ILE A 246 -10.99 -3.58 -11.64
N TYR A 247 -12.17 -3.03 -11.77
CA TYR A 247 -12.92 -3.13 -13.02
C TYR A 247 -12.44 -2.14 -14.10
N ALA A 248 -11.89 -0.98 -13.72
CA ALA A 248 -11.25 -0.09 -14.70
C ALA A 248 -10.08 -0.77 -15.44
N ASP A 249 -9.33 -1.61 -14.75
CA ASP A 249 -8.20 -2.32 -15.32
C ASP A 249 -8.57 -3.18 -16.54
N GLN A 250 -9.73 -3.82 -16.53
CA GLN A 250 -10.16 -4.66 -17.66
C GLN A 250 -10.29 -3.89 -18.99
N TYR A 251 -10.56 -2.58 -18.92
CA TYR A 251 -10.76 -1.70 -20.08
C TYR A 251 -9.53 -0.90 -20.45
N LEU A 252 -8.62 -0.67 -19.48
CA LEU A 252 -7.54 0.30 -19.61
C LEU A 252 -6.14 -0.34 -19.51
N ARG A 253 -6.05 -1.66 -19.51
CA ARG A 253 -4.77 -2.40 -19.28
C ARG A 253 -3.70 -2.12 -20.33
N ASP A 254 -4.06 -1.59 -21.49
CA ASP A 254 -3.11 -1.17 -22.52
C ASP A 254 -2.26 0.07 -22.14
N TYR A 255 -2.53 0.68 -20.99
CA TYR A 255 -1.72 1.77 -20.45
C TYR A 255 -0.23 1.43 -20.41
N ILE A 256 0.12 0.16 -20.18
CA ILE A 256 1.51 -0.29 -20.04
C ILE A 256 2.32 -0.02 -21.31
N ASN A 257 1.71 -0.08 -22.50
CA ASN A 257 2.39 0.25 -23.76
C ASN A 257 2.89 1.70 -23.82
N ILE A 258 2.27 2.58 -23.04
CA ILE A 258 2.64 4.00 -22.93
C ILE A 258 3.57 4.21 -21.74
N ALA A 259 3.21 3.65 -20.58
CA ALA A 259 3.88 3.92 -19.32
C ALA A 259 5.22 3.18 -19.16
N ARG A 260 5.45 2.08 -19.91
CA ARG A 260 6.70 1.32 -19.80
C ARG A 260 7.90 2.15 -20.23
N SER A 261 9.02 1.89 -19.63
CA SER A 261 10.31 2.50 -20.01
C SER A 261 10.70 2.09 -21.44
N GLN A 262 11.26 3.02 -22.16
CA GLN A 262 11.85 2.83 -23.49
C GLN A 262 13.37 2.78 -23.36
N GLU A 263 14.07 2.18 -24.31
CA GLU A 263 15.51 1.95 -24.27
C GLU A 263 16.37 3.20 -23.93
N GLN A 264 15.87 4.39 -24.22
CA GLN A 264 16.57 5.65 -23.95
C GLN A 264 16.18 6.30 -22.62
N ASP A 265 15.20 5.74 -21.90
CA ASP A 265 14.70 6.32 -20.68
C ASP A 265 15.67 6.10 -19.52
N TYR A 266 15.79 7.09 -18.65
CA TYR A 266 16.58 6.97 -17.42
C TYR A 266 16.08 5.87 -16.46
N THR A 267 14.89 5.34 -16.69
CA THR A 267 14.27 4.26 -15.92
C THR A 267 14.40 2.89 -16.59
N TYR A 268 14.99 2.81 -17.81
CA TYR A 268 15.11 1.57 -18.55
C TYR A 268 16.19 0.66 -17.96
N LEU A 269 15.85 -0.59 -17.75
CA LEU A 269 16.75 -1.63 -17.26
C LEU A 269 16.85 -2.75 -18.28
N PRO A 270 17.99 -2.89 -19.00
CA PRO A 270 18.14 -3.88 -20.06
C PRO A 270 17.84 -5.31 -19.61
N GLU A 271 18.21 -5.67 -18.40
CA GLU A 271 17.99 -6.99 -17.81
C GLU A 271 16.51 -7.29 -17.48
N VAL A 272 15.69 -6.25 -17.32
CA VAL A 272 14.24 -6.35 -17.07
C VAL A 272 13.46 -6.12 -18.35
N ASP A 273 13.70 -4.99 -19.03
CA ASP A 273 12.90 -4.49 -20.13
C ASP A 273 13.27 -5.08 -21.50
N GLY A 274 14.53 -5.54 -21.63
CA GLY A 274 15.10 -5.95 -22.93
C GLY A 274 14.40 -7.16 -23.56
N THR A 275 13.78 -8.01 -22.75
CA THR A 275 13.07 -9.21 -23.23
C THR A 275 11.54 -9.10 -23.10
N TRP A 276 11.04 -8.01 -22.52
CA TRP A 276 9.61 -7.83 -22.28
C TRP A 276 8.80 -7.74 -23.57
N LYS A 277 7.66 -8.42 -23.58
CA LYS A 277 6.68 -8.36 -24.65
C LYS A 277 5.29 -8.15 -24.07
N TYR A 278 4.50 -7.31 -24.75
CA TYR A 278 3.12 -7.09 -24.37
C TYR A 278 2.29 -8.36 -24.54
N ASP A 279 1.71 -8.85 -23.47
CA ASP A 279 0.82 -10.02 -23.45
C ASP A 279 -0.34 -9.81 -22.47
N LEU A 280 -1.54 -9.66 -22.99
CA LEU A 280 -2.77 -9.52 -22.18
C LEU A 280 -3.20 -10.82 -21.50
N ASN A 281 -2.70 -11.98 -21.93
CA ASN A 281 -2.99 -13.27 -21.30
C ASN A 281 -2.13 -13.52 -20.06
N ASP A 282 -1.01 -12.81 -19.94
CA ASP A 282 -0.21 -12.83 -18.72
C ASP A 282 -0.76 -11.79 -17.71
N PRO A 283 -1.42 -12.24 -16.62
CA PRO A 283 -2.02 -11.33 -15.65
C PRO A 283 -0.99 -10.53 -14.84
N PHE A 284 0.29 -10.84 -14.97
CA PHE A 284 1.41 -10.14 -14.33
C PHE A 284 2.34 -9.47 -15.36
N ASN A 285 1.89 -9.28 -16.60
CA ASN A 285 2.74 -8.73 -17.66
C ASN A 285 3.29 -7.33 -17.36
N ASP A 286 2.53 -6.53 -16.61
CA ASP A 286 2.90 -5.18 -16.18
C ASP A 286 3.54 -5.13 -14.77
N ALA A 287 3.92 -6.27 -14.19
CA ALA A 287 4.61 -6.31 -12.90
C ALA A 287 5.99 -5.65 -12.99
N ASN A 288 6.41 -4.95 -11.93
CA ASN A 288 7.70 -4.25 -11.91
C ASN A 288 8.92 -5.21 -12.06
N SER A 289 8.75 -6.49 -11.71
CA SER A 289 9.76 -7.53 -11.95
C SER A 289 9.91 -7.94 -13.42
N LYS A 290 8.99 -7.54 -14.30
CA LYS A 290 8.98 -7.86 -15.73
C LYS A 290 9.20 -6.66 -16.63
N VAL A 291 8.77 -5.48 -16.19
CA VAL A 291 8.88 -4.24 -16.96
C VAL A 291 9.00 -3.04 -16.03
N THR A 292 9.92 -2.15 -16.32
CA THR A 292 10.01 -0.88 -15.62
C THR A 292 9.04 0.14 -16.23
N LYS A 293 8.69 1.17 -15.46
CA LYS A 293 7.76 2.23 -15.88
C LYS A 293 8.43 3.59 -15.81
N ASN A 294 8.10 4.43 -16.77
CA ASN A 294 8.52 5.81 -16.79
C ASN A 294 7.32 6.72 -16.49
N GLU A 295 7.31 7.28 -15.29
CA GLU A 295 6.24 8.16 -14.82
C GLU A 295 6.05 9.37 -15.74
N LEU A 296 7.12 9.94 -16.30
CA LEU A 296 7.00 11.10 -17.19
C LEU A 296 6.27 10.77 -18.50
N ARG A 297 6.45 9.55 -19.03
CA ARG A 297 5.68 9.07 -20.18
C ARG A 297 4.19 8.95 -19.87
N GLN A 298 3.87 8.42 -18.70
CA GLN A 298 2.48 8.32 -18.23
C GLN A 298 1.88 9.72 -18.04
N LEU A 299 2.57 10.61 -17.35
CA LEU A 299 2.12 11.98 -17.13
C LEU A 299 1.95 12.76 -18.44
N LYS A 300 2.88 12.55 -19.40
CA LYS A 300 2.75 13.12 -20.74
C LYS A 300 1.50 12.62 -21.44
N ALA A 301 1.24 11.33 -21.39
CA ALA A 301 0.06 10.72 -22.00
C ALA A 301 -1.25 11.21 -21.37
N ILE A 302 -1.29 11.43 -20.06
CA ILE A 302 -2.42 12.04 -19.36
C ILE A 302 -2.65 13.48 -19.88
N LYS A 303 -1.60 14.29 -19.93
CA LYS A 303 -1.64 15.65 -20.47
C LYS A 303 -2.17 15.68 -21.91
N ASP A 304 -1.64 14.79 -22.74
CA ASP A 304 -1.94 14.73 -24.18
C ASP A 304 -3.24 13.94 -24.48
N LYS A 305 -3.90 13.39 -23.45
CA LYS A 305 -5.11 12.55 -23.57
C LYS A 305 -4.90 11.38 -24.53
N ALA A 306 -3.77 10.71 -24.41
CA ALA A 306 -3.37 9.62 -25.31
C ALA A 306 -3.92 8.26 -24.85
N GLY A 307 -4.45 7.45 -25.78
CA GLY A 307 -4.90 6.08 -25.52
C GLY A 307 -5.91 5.99 -24.38
N PRO A 308 -5.67 5.15 -23.34
CA PRO A 308 -6.58 4.98 -22.20
C PRO A 308 -6.74 6.24 -21.35
N TYR A 309 -5.87 7.22 -21.48
CA TYR A 309 -5.93 8.48 -20.72
C TYR A 309 -6.86 9.54 -21.35
N LYS A 310 -7.43 9.28 -22.53
CA LYS A 310 -8.58 10.03 -23.04
C LYS A 310 -9.84 9.49 -22.39
N ILE A 311 -10.50 10.28 -21.56
CA ILE A 311 -11.70 9.86 -20.81
C ILE A 311 -12.96 10.20 -21.58
N GLU A 312 -13.18 11.48 -21.88
CA GLU A 312 -14.36 11.97 -22.60
C GLU A 312 -14.40 11.40 -24.04
N GLY A 313 -15.55 10.82 -24.39
CA GLY A 313 -15.78 10.26 -25.72
C GLY A 313 -15.02 8.95 -26.02
N ASN A 314 -14.42 8.31 -25.03
CA ASN A 314 -13.78 7.02 -25.19
C ASN A 314 -14.77 5.88 -24.88
N PRO A 315 -15.03 4.95 -25.83
CA PRO A 315 -16.01 3.87 -25.65
C PRO A 315 -15.63 2.91 -24.51
N LYS A 316 -14.34 2.66 -24.25
CA LYS A 316 -13.89 1.84 -23.14
C LYS A 316 -14.32 2.43 -21.80
N TRP A 317 -14.15 3.74 -21.61
CA TRP A 317 -14.58 4.43 -20.42
C TRP A 317 -16.10 4.43 -20.25
N ALA A 318 -16.85 4.56 -21.35
CA ALA A 318 -18.31 4.51 -21.32
C ALA A 318 -18.80 3.11 -20.90
N ALA A 319 -18.29 2.05 -21.52
CA ALA A 319 -18.65 0.67 -21.18
C ALA A 319 -18.28 0.32 -19.73
N TYR A 320 -17.12 0.74 -19.27
CA TYR A 320 -16.69 0.60 -17.88
C TYR A 320 -17.66 1.30 -16.91
N ALA A 321 -17.96 2.57 -17.15
CA ALA A 321 -18.82 3.37 -16.27
C ALA A 321 -20.25 2.79 -16.21
N ASP A 322 -20.82 2.36 -17.35
CA ASP A 322 -22.14 1.74 -17.41
C ASP A 322 -22.19 0.43 -16.62
N ASN A 323 -21.19 -0.44 -16.76
CA ASN A 323 -21.12 -1.68 -16.01
C ASN A 323 -20.93 -1.42 -14.50
N LEU A 324 -20.09 -0.44 -14.15
CA LEU A 324 -19.91 -0.07 -12.74
C LEU A 324 -21.24 0.45 -12.14
N LYS A 325 -21.99 1.25 -12.89
CA LYS A 325 -23.33 1.72 -12.48
C LYS A 325 -24.30 0.55 -12.25
N ARG A 326 -24.26 -0.50 -13.09
CA ARG A 326 -25.04 -1.73 -12.89
C ARG A 326 -24.72 -2.39 -11.55
N LEU A 327 -23.45 -2.49 -11.18
CA LEU A 327 -23.00 -3.09 -9.91
C LEU A 327 -23.51 -2.28 -8.70
N PHE A 328 -23.38 -0.96 -8.76
CA PHE A 328 -23.74 -0.08 -7.64
C PHE A 328 -25.25 0.07 -7.43
N GLN A 329 -26.10 -0.57 -8.23
CA GLN A 329 -27.55 -0.73 -7.96
C GLN A 329 -27.86 -1.78 -6.87
N TYR A 330 -26.86 -2.56 -6.47
CA TYR A 330 -27.01 -3.68 -5.53
C TYR A 330 -26.38 -3.42 -4.16
N VAL A 331 -25.95 -2.18 -3.91
CA VAL A 331 -25.41 -1.73 -2.62
C VAL A 331 -26.53 -1.39 -1.63
N PRO A 332 -26.23 -1.21 -0.33
CA PRO A 332 -27.23 -0.86 0.67
C PRO A 332 -28.00 0.42 0.35
N SER A 333 -29.25 0.50 0.80
CA SER A 333 -30.00 1.75 0.74
C SER A 333 -29.27 2.85 1.53
N GLY A 334 -29.23 4.07 0.97
CA GLY A 334 -28.49 5.17 1.57
C GLY A 334 -26.97 5.01 1.52
N PHE A 335 -26.48 4.24 0.58
CA PHE A 335 -25.08 3.83 0.38
C PHE A 335 -24.05 4.91 0.71
N PHE A 336 -24.22 6.14 0.24
CA PHE A 336 -23.22 7.20 0.46
C PHE A 336 -23.09 7.66 1.92
N GLY A 337 -24.07 7.34 2.77
CA GLY A 337 -24.01 7.57 4.21
C GLY A 337 -23.56 6.34 5.01
N VAL A 338 -23.40 5.19 4.36
CA VAL A 338 -23.00 3.94 5.03
C VAL A 338 -21.50 3.97 5.32
N LYS A 339 -21.14 3.69 6.57
CA LYS A 339 -19.74 3.55 7.01
C LYS A 339 -19.28 2.10 6.88
N ASP A 340 -17.96 1.89 6.93
CA ASP A 340 -17.35 0.57 6.72
C ASP A 340 -17.79 -0.45 7.79
N ASP A 341 -17.88 -0.03 9.06
CA ASP A 341 -18.39 -0.85 10.16
C ASP A 341 -19.86 -1.24 9.99
N GLN A 342 -20.69 -0.34 9.48
CA GLN A 342 -22.09 -0.59 9.19
C GLN A 342 -22.27 -1.56 8.01
N ALA A 343 -21.49 -1.39 6.94
CA ALA A 343 -21.48 -2.32 5.82
C ALA A 343 -21.04 -3.72 6.27
N TYR A 344 -19.97 -3.80 7.06
CA TYR A 344 -19.49 -5.06 7.62
C TYR A 344 -20.55 -5.74 8.49
N ASN A 345 -21.24 -4.98 9.35
CA ASN A 345 -22.32 -5.49 10.19
C ASN A 345 -23.49 -6.08 9.37
N LEU A 346 -23.83 -5.51 8.20
CA LEU A 346 -24.85 -6.10 7.32
C LEU A 346 -24.48 -7.52 6.88
N PHE A 347 -23.22 -7.77 6.56
CA PHE A 347 -22.75 -9.10 6.21
C PHE A 347 -22.73 -10.02 7.45
N LEU A 348 -22.14 -9.55 8.53
CA LEU A 348 -21.94 -10.32 9.76
C LEU A 348 -23.29 -10.80 10.36
N THR A 349 -24.33 -9.99 10.24
CA THR A 349 -25.69 -10.31 10.71
C THR A 349 -26.55 -11.08 9.69
N GLY A 350 -25.97 -11.52 8.57
CA GLY A 350 -26.68 -12.25 7.52
C GLY A 350 -27.75 -11.43 6.76
N LYS A 351 -27.69 -10.10 6.82
CA LYS A 351 -28.58 -9.19 6.06
C LYS A 351 -28.06 -8.93 4.66
N ALA A 352 -26.77 -9.09 4.43
CA ALA A 352 -26.15 -9.00 3.13
C ALA A 352 -25.54 -10.35 2.70
N ALA A 353 -25.60 -10.62 1.39
CA ALA A 353 -25.17 -11.88 0.84
C ALA A 353 -23.68 -11.93 0.51
N THR A 354 -23.09 -10.79 0.13
CA THR A 354 -21.67 -10.68 -0.22
C THR A 354 -21.03 -9.44 0.35
N MET A 355 -19.71 -9.48 0.46
CA MET A 355 -18.86 -8.32 0.73
C MET A 355 -17.52 -8.47 0.02
N MET A 356 -16.81 -7.36 -0.17
CA MET A 356 -15.40 -7.37 -0.55
C MET A 356 -14.53 -7.47 0.69
N SER A 357 -13.47 -8.28 0.64
CA SER A 357 -12.53 -8.41 1.74
C SER A 357 -11.19 -9.00 1.26
N THR A 358 -10.39 -9.45 2.21
CA THR A 358 -9.13 -10.14 2.02
C THR A 358 -9.20 -11.56 2.57
N PRO A 359 -8.23 -12.43 2.30
CA PRO A 359 -8.12 -13.75 2.92
C PRO A 359 -8.17 -13.74 4.46
N ALA A 360 -7.82 -12.61 5.09
CA ALA A 360 -7.94 -12.43 6.54
C ALA A 360 -9.34 -12.77 7.09
N SER A 361 -10.38 -12.58 6.29
CA SER A 361 -11.76 -12.94 6.67
C SER A 361 -11.93 -14.42 7.01
N TYR A 362 -11.04 -15.30 6.53
CA TYR A 362 -11.11 -16.73 6.82
C TYR A 362 -11.08 -17.02 8.33
N TRP A 363 -10.23 -16.33 9.08
CA TRP A 363 -10.09 -16.50 10.53
C TRP A 363 -10.65 -15.32 11.34
N GLN A 364 -10.92 -14.18 10.70
CA GLN A 364 -11.51 -13.03 11.40
C GLN A 364 -13.02 -13.21 11.63
N LEU A 365 -13.76 -13.65 10.62
CA LEU A 365 -15.20 -13.84 10.71
C LEU A 365 -15.65 -14.74 11.87
N PRO A 366 -15.00 -15.90 12.17
CA PRO A 366 -15.37 -16.73 13.31
C PRO A 366 -15.28 -15.99 14.65
N LYS A 367 -14.29 -15.10 14.81
CA LYS A 367 -14.13 -14.27 16.01
C LYS A 367 -15.22 -13.19 16.07
N ASP A 368 -15.48 -12.55 14.94
CA ASP A 368 -16.39 -11.42 14.84
C ASP A 368 -17.86 -11.81 14.98
N PHE A 369 -18.26 -13.03 14.63
CA PHE A 369 -19.59 -13.52 14.91
C PHE A 369 -19.91 -13.55 16.41
N ALA A 370 -18.92 -13.81 17.26
CA ALA A 370 -19.10 -13.83 18.72
C ALA A 370 -18.92 -12.43 19.35
N ASP A 371 -18.45 -11.45 18.62
CA ASP A 371 -18.15 -10.11 19.15
C ASP A 371 -19.40 -9.22 19.19
N GLU A 372 -19.88 -8.93 20.40
CA GLU A 372 -21.05 -8.06 20.60
C GLU A 372 -20.83 -6.63 20.08
N SER A 373 -19.60 -6.12 20.11
CA SER A 373 -19.29 -4.76 19.65
C SER A 373 -19.41 -4.63 18.12
N LYS A 374 -19.12 -5.70 17.40
CA LYS A 374 -19.20 -5.75 15.93
C LYS A 374 -20.57 -6.15 15.42
N THR A 375 -21.22 -7.05 16.11
CA THR A 375 -22.53 -7.57 15.71
C THR A 375 -23.69 -6.69 16.20
N GLY A 376 -23.49 -5.91 17.26
CA GLY A 376 -24.52 -5.17 17.94
C GLY A 376 -25.55 -6.05 18.66
N ALA A 377 -25.27 -7.34 18.81
CA ALA A 377 -26.15 -8.34 19.42
C ALA A 377 -25.50 -8.93 20.68
N LYS A 378 -26.25 -8.94 21.79
CA LYS A 378 -25.76 -9.54 23.04
C LYS A 378 -25.48 -11.04 22.82
N GLY A 379 -24.24 -11.47 23.14
CA GLY A 379 -23.77 -12.84 22.89
C GLY A 379 -23.36 -13.12 21.44
N GLY A 380 -23.25 -12.05 20.62
CA GLY A 380 -22.91 -12.20 19.20
C GLY A 380 -24.10 -12.64 18.34
N VAL A 381 -23.81 -13.13 17.14
CA VAL A 381 -24.79 -13.70 16.21
C VAL A 381 -24.49 -15.16 15.90
N LYS A 382 -25.50 -15.91 15.47
CA LYS A 382 -25.30 -17.28 15.02
C LYS A 382 -24.38 -17.26 13.80
N PRO A 383 -23.24 -17.97 13.83
CA PRO A 383 -22.37 -18.11 12.66
C PRO A 383 -23.13 -18.80 11.51
N PHE A 384 -22.79 -18.40 10.28
CA PHE A 384 -23.23 -19.07 9.06
C PHE A 384 -22.01 -19.53 8.25
N GLU A 385 -22.22 -20.48 7.34
CA GLU A 385 -21.18 -20.89 6.41
C GLU A 385 -20.93 -19.82 5.36
N TYR A 386 -19.66 -19.51 5.12
CA TYR A 386 -19.22 -18.56 4.09
C TYR A 386 -18.18 -19.19 3.17
N GLY A 387 -17.92 -18.52 2.08
CA GLY A 387 -16.91 -18.94 1.10
C GLY A 387 -16.34 -17.73 0.39
N PHE A 388 -15.44 -17.99 -0.53
CA PHE A 388 -14.69 -16.98 -1.26
C PHE A 388 -14.75 -17.26 -2.76
N TYR A 389 -14.64 -16.21 -3.57
CA TYR A 389 -14.42 -16.33 -5.00
C TYR A 389 -13.64 -15.12 -5.54
N ASN A 390 -12.94 -15.34 -6.65
CA ASN A 390 -12.18 -14.29 -7.34
C ASN A 390 -13.13 -13.31 -8.08
N MET A 391 -12.54 -12.26 -8.68
CA MET A 391 -13.28 -11.24 -9.41
C MET A 391 -13.96 -11.85 -10.65
N PRO A 392 -15.30 -11.80 -10.75
CA PRO A 392 -15.98 -12.14 -12.00
C PRO A 392 -15.62 -11.14 -13.10
N SER A 393 -15.26 -11.64 -14.28
CA SER A 393 -14.85 -10.79 -15.39
C SER A 393 -16.05 -10.13 -16.06
N MET A 394 -15.95 -8.83 -16.33
CA MET A 394 -16.83 -8.15 -17.27
C MET A 394 -16.57 -8.67 -18.70
N GLU A 395 -17.60 -8.68 -19.50
CA GLU A 395 -17.57 -9.16 -20.89
C GLU A 395 -18.07 -8.05 -21.84
N GLY A 396 -17.71 -8.13 -23.10
CA GLY A 396 -18.12 -7.16 -24.13
C GLY A 396 -16.97 -6.71 -25.01
N PRO A 397 -17.28 -5.98 -26.09
CA PRO A 397 -16.29 -5.64 -27.12
C PRO A 397 -15.17 -4.71 -26.65
N GLU A 398 -15.43 -3.92 -25.60
CA GLU A 398 -14.45 -2.96 -25.05
C GLU A 398 -13.59 -3.56 -23.94
N VAL A 399 -13.88 -4.79 -23.49
CA VAL A 399 -13.10 -5.51 -22.49
C VAL A 399 -11.85 -6.06 -23.11
N MET A 400 -10.69 -5.72 -22.57
CA MET A 400 -9.41 -6.11 -23.16
C MET A 400 -8.91 -7.46 -22.63
N ALA A 401 -9.16 -7.76 -21.38
CA ALA A 401 -8.63 -8.96 -20.71
C ALA A 401 -9.50 -9.38 -19.52
N PRO A 402 -9.34 -10.63 -19.01
CA PRO A 402 -10.00 -11.06 -17.78
C PRO A 402 -9.72 -10.17 -16.59
N ALA A 403 -10.63 -10.16 -15.62
CA ALA A 403 -10.45 -9.42 -14.38
C ALA A 403 -9.21 -9.92 -13.64
N ARG A 404 -8.45 -8.97 -13.14
CA ARG A 404 -7.45 -9.16 -12.09
C ARG A 404 -8.02 -8.68 -10.76
N THR A 405 -7.21 -8.66 -9.72
CA THR A 405 -7.58 -8.06 -8.44
C THR A 405 -6.49 -7.11 -7.98
N ILE A 406 -6.75 -6.39 -6.92
CA ILE A 406 -5.69 -5.69 -6.19
C ILE A 406 -4.92 -6.78 -5.41
N GLN A 407 -3.65 -6.94 -5.75
CA GLN A 407 -2.73 -7.82 -5.04
C GLN A 407 -1.45 -7.03 -4.77
N ILE A 408 -1.32 -6.54 -3.57
CA ILE A 408 -0.21 -5.68 -3.16
C ILE A 408 0.49 -6.22 -1.93
N PRO A 409 1.81 -6.04 -1.84
CA PRO A 409 2.51 -6.22 -0.58
C PRO A 409 2.07 -5.14 0.41
N ILE A 410 1.93 -5.54 1.67
CA ILE A 410 1.53 -4.65 2.76
C ILE A 410 2.43 -4.83 3.99
N GLY A 411 2.30 -3.87 4.89
CA GLY A 411 3.10 -3.70 6.09
C GLY A 411 3.56 -2.26 6.20
N PHE A 412 4.22 -1.77 5.17
CA PHE A 412 4.73 -0.38 5.07
C PHE A 412 5.53 0.03 6.32
N TYR A 413 6.27 -0.95 6.88
CA TYR A 413 7.04 -0.74 8.10
C TYR A 413 8.31 0.05 7.79
N GLY A 414 8.34 1.31 8.19
CA GLY A 414 9.48 2.20 8.08
C GLY A 414 10.08 2.51 9.45
N PHE A 415 11.38 2.78 9.47
CA PHE A 415 12.03 3.35 10.65
C PHE A 415 12.39 4.80 10.40
N VAL A 416 12.24 5.64 11.42
CA VAL A 416 12.73 7.01 11.40
C VAL A 416 14.24 6.98 11.21
N ASN A 417 14.75 7.75 10.24
CA ASN A 417 16.19 7.85 9.98
C ASN A 417 16.88 8.60 11.12
N LYS A 418 17.77 7.93 11.83
CA LYS A 418 18.54 8.45 12.95
C LYS A 418 20.04 8.29 12.67
N ASN A 419 20.87 8.21 13.69
CA ASN A 419 22.28 7.92 13.52
C ASN A 419 22.54 6.46 13.08
N ALA A 420 23.74 6.17 12.61
CA ALA A 420 24.09 4.86 12.06
C ALA A 420 23.94 3.70 13.07
N GLU A 421 24.19 3.96 14.36
CA GLU A 421 24.05 2.95 15.42
C GLU A 421 22.58 2.57 15.65
N GLN A 422 21.69 3.58 15.76
CA GLN A 422 20.26 3.34 15.89
C GLN A 422 19.66 2.69 14.65
N ASN A 423 20.08 3.13 13.44
CA ASN A 423 19.62 2.53 12.20
C ASN A 423 20.07 1.05 12.08
N ALA A 424 21.26 0.72 12.53
CA ALA A 424 21.73 -0.66 12.56
C ALA A 424 20.94 -1.52 13.56
N LEU A 425 20.61 -0.98 14.73
CA LEU A 425 19.75 -1.64 15.72
C LEU A 425 18.34 -1.87 15.17
N ASN A 426 17.76 -0.88 14.47
CA ASN A 426 16.47 -0.96 13.84
C ASN A 426 16.44 -2.03 12.72
N ALA A 427 17.51 -2.10 11.93
CA ALA A 427 17.66 -3.13 10.89
C ALA A 427 17.76 -4.53 11.51
N ASP A 428 18.50 -4.70 12.59
CA ASP A 428 18.62 -5.98 13.31
C ASP A 428 17.27 -6.47 13.87
N PHE A 429 16.46 -5.56 14.42
CA PHE A 429 15.09 -5.89 14.84
C PHE A 429 14.25 -6.43 13.67
N MET A 430 14.34 -5.82 12.48
CA MET A 430 13.62 -6.31 11.31
C MET A 430 14.20 -7.62 10.78
N MET A 431 15.52 -7.82 10.86
CA MET A 431 16.16 -9.09 10.55
C MET A 431 15.64 -10.22 11.45
N TYR A 432 15.41 -9.93 12.74
CA TYR A 432 14.77 -10.87 13.66
C TYR A 432 13.31 -11.14 13.24
N LEU A 433 12.50 -10.08 13.10
CA LEU A 433 11.07 -10.22 12.77
C LEU A 433 10.86 -11.02 11.48
N THR A 434 11.69 -10.80 10.47
CA THR A 434 11.60 -11.45 9.15
C THR A 434 12.35 -12.78 9.07
N SER A 435 12.93 -13.25 10.17
CA SER A 435 13.49 -14.59 10.29
C SER A 435 12.41 -15.64 10.57
N PRO A 436 12.64 -16.93 10.27
CA PRO A 436 11.70 -17.99 10.61
C PRO A 436 11.30 -18.02 12.09
N GLU A 437 12.23 -17.78 12.99
CA GLU A 437 11.98 -17.75 14.43
C GLU A 437 11.12 -16.54 14.85
N GLY A 438 11.52 -15.34 14.44
CA GLY A 438 10.79 -14.11 14.79
C GLY A 438 9.39 -14.07 14.18
N TYR A 439 9.26 -14.51 12.94
CA TYR A 439 7.95 -14.57 12.28
C TYR A 439 7.04 -15.65 12.89
N ALA A 440 7.59 -16.78 13.38
CA ALA A 440 6.81 -17.77 14.12
C ALA A 440 6.25 -17.20 15.43
N VAL A 441 7.00 -16.34 16.14
CA VAL A 441 6.49 -15.61 17.31
C VAL A 441 5.33 -14.68 16.91
N TYR A 442 5.49 -13.94 15.82
CA TYR A 442 4.46 -13.04 15.28
C TYR A 442 3.18 -13.80 14.94
N VAL A 443 3.27 -14.89 14.17
CA VAL A 443 2.11 -15.72 13.78
C VAL A 443 1.42 -16.35 14.99
N LYS A 444 2.19 -16.90 15.94
CA LYS A 444 1.65 -17.46 17.18
C LYS A 444 0.88 -16.44 18.01
N ALA A 445 1.41 -15.22 18.09
CA ALA A 445 0.74 -14.13 18.78
C ALA A 445 -0.56 -13.71 18.09
N ILE A 446 -0.58 -13.66 16.75
CA ILE A 446 -1.80 -13.42 15.95
C ILE A 446 -2.86 -14.51 16.21
N GLN A 447 -2.47 -15.79 16.24
CA GLN A 447 -3.42 -16.87 16.55
C GLN A 447 -4.06 -16.73 17.94
N ALA A 448 -3.27 -16.27 18.91
CA ALA A 448 -3.74 -16.05 20.28
C ALA A 448 -4.53 -14.74 20.48
N SER A 449 -4.44 -13.80 19.53
CA SER A 449 -5.10 -12.50 19.61
C SER A 449 -6.55 -12.56 19.15
N SER A 450 -7.41 -11.76 19.77
CA SER A 450 -8.79 -11.53 19.30
C SER A 450 -8.90 -10.43 18.26
N ASP A 451 -7.91 -9.53 18.20
CA ASP A 451 -7.92 -8.28 17.41
C ASP A 451 -6.88 -8.25 16.28
N ALA A 452 -6.20 -9.36 16.00
CA ALA A 452 -5.22 -9.46 14.93
C ALA A 452 -5.50 -10.63 13.97
N SER A 453 -5.10 -10.45 12.72
CA SER A 453 -5.11 -11.46 11.67
C SER A 453 -3.97 -11.19 10.68
N LEU A 454 -3.47 -12.23 9.99
CA LEU A 454 -2.65 -12.00 8.80
C LEU A 454 -3.55 -11.47 7.68
N SER A 455 -3.13 -10.40 7.06
CA SER A 455 -3.90 -9.82 5.94
C SER A 455 -3.79 -10.65 4.67
N GLY A 456 -2.68 -11.38 4.50
CA GLY A 456 -2.43 -12.25 3.36
C GLY A 456 -1.26 -13.20 3.59
N ALA A 457 -0.82 -13.85 2.53
CA ALA A 457 0.33 -14.74 2.57
C ALA A 457 1.62 -13.96 2.86
N PRO A 458 2.55 -14.50 3.66
CA PRO A 458 3.84 -13.86 3.87
C PRO A 458 4.65 -13.84 2.56
N ALA A 459 5.27 -12.70 2.27
CA ALA A 459 6.27 -12.54 1.22
C ALA A 459 7.70 -12.86 1.74
N LEU A 460 7.78 -13.82 2.66
CA LEU A 460 9.01 -14.29 3.29
C LEU A 460 9.27 -15.74 2.91
N LYS A 461 10.55 -16.06 2.70
CA LYS A 461 11.01 -17.44 2.42
C LYS A 461 11.28 -18.20 3.72
N ASP A 462 11.28 -19.52 3.62
CA ASP A 462 11.58 -20.43 4.73
C ASP A 462 10.63 -20.31 5.95
N ILE A 463 9.45 -19.69 5.77
CA ILE A 463 8.45 -19.54 6.81
C ILE A 463 7.53 -20.76 6.86
N THR A 464 7.29 -21.26 8.06
CA THR A 464 6.28 -22.32 8.29
C THR A 464 5.04 -21.69 8.92
N LEU A 465 3.93 -21.80 8.20
CA LEU A 465 2.62 -21.37 8.71
C LEU A 465 1.88 -22.57 9.34
N PRO A 466 0.97 -22.34 10.29
CA PRO A 466 0.02 -23.33 10.75
C PRO A 466 -0.78 -23.94 9.59
N PRO A 467 -1.16 -25.25 9.66
CA PRO A 467 -1.82 -25.92 8.54
C PRO A 467 -3.10 -25.24 8.05
N GLU A 468 -3.89 -24.67 8.94
CA GLU A 468 -5.11 -23.94 8.63
C GLU A 468 -4.82 -22.65 7.85
N MET A 469 -3.75 -21.93 8.17
CA MET A 469 -3.33 -20.73 7.43
C MET A 469 -2.76 -21.11 6.07
N THR A 470 -1.91 -22.15 6.01
CA THR A 470 -1.39 -22.67 4.74
C THR A 470 -2.53 -23.06 3.80
N LYS A 471 -3.54 -23.75 4.31
CA LYS A 471 -4.73 -24.13 3.53
C LYS A 471 -5.51 -22.89 3.07
N ALA A 472 -5.75 -21.95 3.96
CA ALA A 472 -6.48 -20.73 3.61
C ALA A 472 -5.81 -19.96 2.48
N PHE A 473 -4.49 -19.82 2.50
CA PHE A 473 -3.76 -19.14 1.42
C PHE A 473 -3.70 -19.97 0.13
N ALA A 474 -3.68 -21.30 0.20
CA ALA A 474 -3.71 -22.17 -0.98
C ALA A 474 -5.04 -22.08 -1.75
N ASP A 475 -6.14 -21.77 -1.07
CA ASP A 475 -7.46 -21.58 -1.71
C ASP A 475 -7.55 -20.27 -2.53
N PHE A 476 -6.57 -19.36 -2.39
CA PHE A 476 -6.53 -18.07 -3.09
C PHE A 476 -5.45 -18.06 -4.18
N SER A 477 -5.78 -18.55 -5.36
CA SER A 477 -4.88 -18.45 -6.51
C SER A 477 -4.73 -17.00 -6.97
N PRO A 478 -3.49 -16.49 -7.13
CA PRO A 478 -3.26 -15.18 -7.71
C PRO A 478 -3.84 -15.08 -9.13
N ILE A 479 -4.58 -14.00 -9.39
CA ILE A 479 -5.18 -13.71 -10.73
C ILE A 479 -4.59 -12.45 -11.37
N GLY A 480 -3.49 -11.95 -10.85
CA GLY A 480 -2.83 -10.72 -11.31
C GLY A 480 -3.12 -9.52 -10.43
N ASN A 481 -2.39 -8.45 -10.68
CA ASN A 481 -2.46 -7.21 -9.91
C ASN A 481 -2.84 -6.03 -10.79
N THR A 482 -3.90 -5.30 -10.40
CA THR A 482 -4.38 -4.11 -11.12
C THR A 482 -3.56 -2.86 -10.82
N GLU A 483 -2.74 -2.86 -9.77
CA GLU A 483 -2.13 -1.65 -9.26
C GLU A 483 -0.65 -1.52 -9.62
N GLY A 484 0.03 -2.57 -10.01
CA GLY A 484 1.50 -2.56 -10.05
C GLY A 484 2.08 -2.03 -8.73
N TYR A 485 3.35 -2.26 -8.46
CA TYR A 485 3.88 -2.00 -7.12
C TYR A 485 3.91 -0.52 -6.71
N GLN A 486 4.14 0.43 -7.61
CA GLN A 486 4.31 1.84 -7.23
C GLN A 486 3.56 2.85 -8.10
N SER A 487 2.88 2.40 -9.12
CA SER A 487 2.14 3.30 -10.00
C SER A 487 0.94 2.59 -10.59
N PRO A 488 -0.24 2.82 -10.02
CA PRO A 488 -1.47 2.29 -10.60
C PRO A 488 -1.66 2.91 -11.99
N GLY A 489 -1.44 2.11 -13.02
CA GLY A 489 -1.43 2.57 -14.38
C GLY A 489 -2.77 3.08 -14.91
N ASN A 490 -3.87 2.72 -14.24
CA ASN A 490 -5.24 3.13 -14.56
C ASN A 490 -5.81 4.10 -13.52
N SER A 491 -4.94 4.88 -12.87
CA SER A 491 -5.27 5.73 -11.71
C SER A 491 -6.37 6.75 -11.96
N LEU A 492 -6.64 7.12 -13.22
CA LEU A 492 -7.65 8.13 -13.55
C LEU A 492 -9.10 7.71 -13.24
N ALA A 493 -9.36 6.43 -12.97
CA ALA A 493 -10.69 5.97 -12.60
C ALA A 493 -11.27 6.66 -11.33
N ARG A 494 -10.41 7.26 -10.53
CA ARG A 494 -10.75 8.03 -9.34
C ARG A 494 -10.24 9.49 -9.38
N GLY A 495 -10.09 10.06 -10.56
CA GLY A 495 -9.39 11.33 -10.77
C GLY A 495 -7.88 11.19 -10.64
N LEU A 496 -7.18 12.25 -10.31
CA LEU A 496 -5.74 12.25 -10.05
C LEU A 496 -5.48 11.79 -8.61
N MET A 497 -5.15 10.52 -8.44
CA MET A 497 -5.06 9.85 -7.13
C MET A 497 -4.10 10.52 -6.15
N ASP A 498 -2.97 11.02 -6.64
CA ASP A 498 -1.94 11.61 -5.79
C ASP A 498 -2.24 13.08 -5.42
N TYR A 499 -3.44 13.57 -5.77
CA TYR A 499 -3.85 14.94 -5.50
C TYR A 499 -5.24 15.00 -4.88
N GLN A 500 -5.29 15.16 -3.56
CA GLN A 500 -6.53 15.09 -2.76
C GLN A 500 -7.69 15.98 -3.25
N PRO A 501 -7.47 17.23 -3.72
CA PRO A 501 -8.57 18.03 -4.28
C PRO A 501 -9.23 17.39 -5.51
N SER A 502 -8.46 16.69 -6.36
CA SER A 502 -8.99 15.95 -7.50
C SER A 502 -9.89 14.79 -7.05
N VAL A 503 -9.43 14.04 -6.05
CA VAL A 503 -10.17 12.91 -5.47
C VAL A 503 -11.49 13.36 -4.86
N GLN A 504 -11.48 14.45 -4.11
CA GLN A 504 -12.70 14.99 -3.47
C GLN A 504 -13.74 15.44 -4.51
N ASP A 505 -13.32 16.15 -5.56
CA ASP A 505 -14.22 16.53 -6.65
C ASP A 505 -14.74 15.30 -7.39
N TRP A 506 -13.89 14.26 -7.61
CA TRP A 506 -14.32 13.00 -8.21
C TRP A 506 -15.37 12.28 -7.36
N VAL A 507 -15.19 12.21 -6.04
CA VAL A 507 -16.19 11.60 -5.14
C VAL A 507 -17.56 12.27 -5.32
N GLY A 508 -17.59 13.60 -5.42
CA GLY A 508 -18.83 14.33 -5.69
C GLY A 508 -19.47 13.98 -7.04
N SER A 509 -18.67 13.79 -8.07
CA SER A 509 -19.15 13.45 -9.43
C SER A 509 -19.67 12.00 -9.49
N VAL A 510 -18.93 11.05 -8.95
CA VAL A 510 -19.31 9.63 -8.98
C VAL A 510 -20.55 9.37 -8.12
N GLN A 511 -20.74 10.10 -7.01
CA GLN A 511 -21.97 10.03 -6.22
C GLN A 511 -23.18 10.47 -7.05
N ARG A 512 -23.10 11.60 -7.76
CA ARG A 512 -24.17 12.05 -8.66
C ARG A 512 -24.46 11.06 -9.79
N PHE A 513 -23.42 10.42 -10.30
CA PHE A 513 -23.53 9.42 -11.35
C PHE A 513 -24.26 8.15 -10.87
N PHE A 514 -23.90 7.62 -9.72
CA PHE A 514 -24.57 6.44 -9.14
C PHE A 514 -25.99 6.75 -8.66
N ASP A 515 -26.27 7.98 -8.24
CA ASP A 515 -27.61 8.46 -7.94
C ASP A 515 -28.49 8.66 -9.20
N GLY A 516 -27.93 8.49 -10.41
CA GLY A 516 -28.66 8.71 -11.65
C GLY A 516 -28.87 10.18 -12.03
N LYS A 517 -28.20 11.11 -11.34
CA LYS A 517 -28.25 12.56 -11.63
C LYS A 517 -27.37 12.96 -12.80
N LEU A 518 -26.44 12.11 -13.20
CA LEU A 518 -25.60 12.28 -14.38
C LEU A 518 -25.78 11.10 -15.34
N THR A 519 -25.81 11.40 -16.63
CA THR A 519 -25.60 10.38 -17.67
C THR A 519 -24.14 9.94 -17.68
N THR A 520 -23.85 8.81 -18.33
CA THR A 520 -22.47 8.33 -18.51
C THR A 520 -21.60 9.37 -19.21
N GLU A 521 -22.11 9.98 -20.27
CA GLU A 521 -21.41 11.04 -21.00
C GLU A 521 -21.11 12.26 -20.09
N GLN A 522 -22.09 12.71 -19.31
CA GLN A 522 -21.90 13.83 -18.37
C GLN A 522 -20.87 13.50 -17.29
N TYR A 523 -20.91 12.28 -16.75
CA TYR A 523 -19.94 11.82 -15.75
C TYR A 523 -18.53 11.80 -16.33
N LEU A 524 -18.32 11.23 -17.52
CA LEU A 524 -17.00 11.16 -18.15
C LEU A 524 -16.46 12.53 -18.53
N LYS A 525 -17.34 13.45 -18.93
CA LYS A 525 -16.96 14.85 -19.16
C LYS A 525 -16.51 15.55 -17.87
N GLU A 526 -17.21 15.34 -16.76
CA GLU A 526 -16.80 15.88 -15.45
C GLU A 526 -15.48 15.27 -14.98
N LEU A 527 -15.29 13.96 -15.18
CA LEU A 527 -14.04 13.27 -14.82
C LEU A 527 -12.86 13.80 -15.66
N GLN A 528 -13.05 14.01 -16.97
CA GLN A 528 -12.00 14.62 -17.80
C GLN A 528 -11.69 16.05 -17.34
N ALA A 529 -12.72 16.86 -17.06
CA ALA A 529 -12.54 18.22 -16.58
C ALA A 529 -11.84 18.28 -15.21
N ASN A 530 -12.09 17.30 -14.34
CA ASN A 530 -11.39 17.14 -13.06
C ASN A 530 -9.89 16.92 -13.30
N VAL A 531 -9.53 15.97 -14.17
CA VAL A 531 -8.13 15.70 -14.52
C VAL A 531 -7.46 16.93 -15.09
N ASP A 532 -8.09 17.60 -16.05
CA ASP A 532 -7.56 18.80 -16.71
C ASP A 532 -7.33 19.95 -15.68
N LYS A 533 -8.26 20.14 -14.75
CA LYS A 533 -8.19 21.18 -13.71
C LYS A 533 -7.02 20.98 -12.76
N TYR A 534 -6.77 19.74 -12.36
CA TYR A 534 -5.84 19.46 -11.28
C TYR A 534 -4.47 18.94 -11.74
N PHE A 535 -4.27 18.71 -13.03
CA PHE A 535 -3.03 18.14 -13.55
C PHE A 535 -1.79 18.97 -13.21
N VAL A 536 -1.80 20.29 -13.48
CA VAL A 536 -0.66 21.17 -13.18
C VAL A 536 -0.42 21.34 -11.68
N PRO A 537 -1.46 21.54 -10.83
CA PRO A 537 -1.28 21.50 -9.38
C PRO A 537 -0.66 20.20 -8.85
N MET A 538 -1.09 19.05 -9.38
CA MET A 538 -0.53 17.75 -9.01
C MET A 538 0.96 17.64 -9.39
N LEU A 539 1.36 18.05 -10.62
CA LEU A 539 2.76 18.07 -11.02
C LEU A 539 3.62 18.89 -10.05
N LYS A 540 3.15 20.07 -9.68
CA LYS A 540 3.86 20.94 -8.73
C LYS A 540 4.01 20.31 -7.36
N GLN A 541 2.97 19.64 -6.85
CA GLN A 541 3.05 18.90 -5.59
C GLN A 541 4.11 17.78 -5.68
N GLY A 542 4.18 17.08 -6.81
CA GLY A 542 5.21 16.08 -7.10
C GLY A 542 6.58 16.65 -7.49
N LYS A 543 6.79 17.97 -7.30
CA LYS A 543 8.05 18.68 -7.66
C LYS A 543 8.42 18.52 -9.15
N LYS A 544 7.43 18.44 -10.03
CA LYS A 544 7.56 18.32 -11.48
C LYS A 544 6.97 19.52 -12.21
N GLU A 545 7.43 19.76 -13.41
CA GLU A 545 6.95 20.83 -14.29
C GLU A 545 6.53 20.27 -15.65
N LEU A 546 5.73 21.06 -16.39
CA LEU A 546 5.30 20.67 -17.73
C LEU A 546 6.48 20.43 -18.69
N SER A 547 7.56 21.18 -18.54
CA SER A 547 8.78 21.03 -19.35
C SER A 547 9.50 19.69 -19.13
N ASP A 548 9.33 19.04 -17.97
CA ASP A 548 9.90 17.71 -17.73
C ASP A 548 9.27 16.65 -18.65
N LEU A 549 8.02 16.86 -19.04
CA LEU A 549 7.27 15.97 -19.92
C LEU A 549 7.70 16.03 -21.38
N ASP A 550 8.44 17.06 -21.77
CA ASP A 550 8.94 17.22 -23.15
C ASP A 550 10.19 16.33 -23.39
N THR A 551 10.87 15.92 -22.33
CA THR A 551 12.05 15.03 -22.36
C THR A 551 11.91 13.86 -21.38
N PRO A 552 10.92 12.97 -21.57
CA PRO A 552 10.64 11.88 -20.62
C PRO A 552 11.78 10.87 -20.50
N GLU A 553 12.72 10.86 -21.45
CA GLU A 553 13.93 10.04 -21.39
C GLU A 553 14.94 10.53 -20.35
N ARG A 554 14.81 11.75 -19.85
CA ARG A 554 15.75 12.35 -18.88
C ARG A 554 15.14 12.38 -17.48
N ARG A 555 15.99 12.12 -16.49
CA ARG A 555 15.59 12.31 -15.09
C ARG A 555 15.25 13.79 -14.85
N PRO A 556 14.09 14.11 -14.24
CA PRO A 556 13.76 15.49 -13.90
C PRO A 556 14.80 16.06 -12.92
N PRO A 557 15.08 17.36 -12.97
CA PRO A 557 15.96 17.99 -12.00
C PRO A 557 15.34 17.93 -10.60
N GLU A 558 16.19 17.76 -9.59
CA GLU A 558 15.75 17.84 -8.19
C GLU A 558 15.26 19.27 -7.90
N ARG A 559 14.02 19.38 -7.44
CA ARG A 559 13.41 20.67 -7.01
C ARG A 559 13.14 20.61 -5.51
N LYS A 560 13.41 21.74 -4.85
CA LYS A 560 13.17 21.91 -3.40
C LYS A 560 11.69 22.14 -3.08
#